data_e807febc6f4aea91f2620328e1831fba
#
_entry.id   e807febc6f4aea91f2620328e1831fba
#
_cell.length_a   1.000
_cell.length_b   1.000
_cell.length_c   1.000
_cell.angle_alpha   90.00
_cell.angle_beta   90.00
_cell.angle_gamma   90.00
#
_symmetry.space_group_name_H-M   'P 1'
#
loop_
_entity.id
_entity.type
_entity.pdbx_description
1 polymer ?
#
loop_
_entity_poly.entity_id
_entity_poly.type
_entity_poly.pdbx_seq_one_letter_code
_entity_poly.pdbx_strand_id
1 'polypeptide(L)'
;MEKRKVVWDLCSGLGGWTEAFVQDGWVVIRIEINPELEYVPFTRIWDVKDWIDWIDDLPHPDLIVASPPCTEFSCADWRKDRNTFEPDMSIVKACLDIIDYIKPKWWVFENVKGACPYIRKLIGHHKQFIGPFFLWGNFPSIEDRRLRRYKKDIAGKKSRQRTAQEVAMIPFEMSFQLKRAIETQTRIDRWC
;
A
#
# COMPACT_ATOMS: atom_id res chain seq x y z
N MET A 1 28.22 6.27 10.30
CA MET A 1 27.37 5.91 9.14
C MET A 1 25.91 6.18 9.53
N GLU A 2 25.18 6.95 8.77
CA GLU A 2 23.76 7.20 9.03
C GLU A 2 22.96 5.90 8.82
N LYS A 3 22.08 5.55 9.77
CA LYS A 3 21.26 4.33 9.69
C LYS A 3 20.35 4.45 8.47
N ARG A 4 20.41 3.47 7.55
CA ARG A 4 19.50 3.42 6.40
C ARG A 4 18.07 3.26 6.90
N LYS A 5 17.16 4.01 6.30
CA LYS A 5 15.73 3.90 6.57
C LYS A 5 15.16 2.61 5.99
N VAL A 6 14.15 2.09 6.64
CA VAL A 6 13.52 0.81 6.31
C VAL A 6 12.06 1.05 5.92
N VAL A 7 11.60 0.41 4.83
CA VAL A 7 10.19 0.39 4.44
C VAL A 7 9.73 -1.05 4.23
N TRP A 8 8.55 -1.36 4.80
CA TRP A 8 7.85 -2.61 4.53
C TRP A 8 6.67 -2.34 3.59
N ASP A 9 6.45 -3.26 2.66
CA ASP A 9 5.38 -3.22 1.66
C ASP A 9 4.56 -4.50 1.81
N LEU A 10 3.41 -4.40 2.47
CA LEU A 10 2.53 -5.52 2.76
C LEU A 10 1.53 -5.72 1.62
N CYS A 11 1.40 -6.95 1.14
CA CYS A 11 0.66 -7.32 -0.07
C CYS A 11 1.19 -6.54 -1.28
N SER A 12 2.51 -6.65 -1.49
CA SER A 12 3.28 -5.74 -2.34
C SER A 12 2.99 -5.82 -3.83
N GLY A 13 2.44 -6.96 -4.31
CA GLY A 13 2.24 -7.18 -5.73
C GLY A 13 3.53 -6.96 -6.52
N LEU A 14 3.47 -6.11 -7.53
CA LEU A 14 4.65 -5.73 -8.34
C LEU A 14 5.56 -4.66 -7.67
N GLY A 15 5.34 -4.34 -6.41
CA GLY A 15 6.20 -3.43 -5.62
C GLY A 15 6.06 -1.96 -5.95
N GLY A 16 4.92 -1.54 -6.50
CA GLY A 16 4.69 -0.17 -6.95
C GLY A 16 4.85 0.89 -5.86
N TRP A 17 4.48 0.59 -4.61
CA TRP A 17 4.65 1.52 -3.48
C TRP A 17 6.10 1.82 -3.14
N THR A 18 6.99 0.88 -3.35
CA THR A 18 8.35 0.95 -2.81
C THR A 18 9.43 1.18 -3.85
N GLU A 19 9.07 1.31 -5.12
CA GLU A 19 10.04 1.47 -6.20
C GLU A 19 10.89 2.75 -6.06
N ALA A 20 10.30 3.89 -5.68
CA ALA A 20 11.06 5.12 -5.46
C ALA A 20 11.97 5.06 -4.22
N PHE A 21 11.65 4.21 -3.25
CA PHE A 21 12.46 3.97 -2.07
C PHE A 21 13.68 3.10 -2.39
N VAL A 22 13.49 2.09 -3.25
CA VAL A 22 14.61 1.27 -3.79
C VAL A 22 15.64 2.15 -4.47
N GLN A 23 15.19 3.04 -5.36
CA GLN A 23 16.09 3.94 -6.11
C GLN A 23 16.90 4.88 -5.22
N ASP A 24 16.40 5.19 -4.02
CA ASP A 24 17.03 6.10 -3.07
C ASP A 24 17.78 5.37 -1.94
N GLY A 25 17.97 4.05 -2.07
CA GLY A 25 18.80 3.24 -1.19
C GLY A 25 18.20 2.92 0.18
N TRP A 26 16.87 3.03 0.35
CA TRP A 26 16.22 2.51 1.54
C TRP A 26 16.32 0.99 1.58
N VAL A 27 16.29 0.42 2.78
CA VAL A 27 16.08 -1.02 2.94
C VAL A 27 14.61 -1.31 2.69
N VAL A 28 14.34 -2.04 1.61
CA VAL A 28 12.96 -2.39 1.20
C VAL A 28 12.72 -3.86 1.51
N ILE A 29 11.57 -4.15 2.12
CA ILE A 29 11.08 -5.52 2.37
C ILE A 29 9.66 -5.59 1.86
N ARG A 30 9.43 -6.43 0.86
CA ARG A 30 8.14 -6.70 0.24
C ARG A 30 7.62 -8.04 0.72
N ILE A 31 6.39 -8.06 1.25
CA ILE A 31 5.69 -9.27 1.69
C ILE A 31 4.57 -9.54 0.69
N GLU A 32 4.63 -10.72 0.07
CA GLU A 32 3.70 -11.14 -0.97
C GLU A 32 3.43 -12.64 -0.84
N ILE A 33 2.17 -13.04 -1.01
CA ILE A 33 1.78 -14.45 -0.90
C ILE A 33 1.91 -15.21 -2.24
N ASN A 34 1.83 -14.49 -3.37
CA ASN A 34 1.89 -15.12 -4.68
C ASN A 34 3.32 -15.50 -5.06
N PRO A 35 3.67 -16.79 -5.13
CA PRO A 35 5.02 -17.24 -5.45
C PRO A 35 5.47 -16.85 -6.86
N GLU A 36 4.54 -16.60 -7.79
CA GLU A 36 4.86 -16.11 -9.12
C GLU A 36 5.53 -14.73 -9.12
N LEU A 37 5.46 -13.99 -8.01
CA LEU A 37 6.07 -12.67 -7.85
C LEU A 37 7.42 -12.70 -7.11
N GLU A 38 7.99 -13.87 -6.86
CA GLU A 38 9.30 -14.02 -6.23
C GLU A 38 10.43 -13.31 -7.02
N TYR A 39 10.26 -13.16 -8.32
CA TYR A 39 11.22 -12.45 -9.18
C TYR A 39 11.24 -10.93 -8.92
N VAL A 40 10.24 -10.36 -8.27
CA VAL A 40 10.22 -8.93 -7.91
C VAL A 40 11.27 -8.70 -6.82
N PRO A 41 12.25 -7.81 -7.01
CA PRO A 41 13.35 -7.64 -6.06
C PRO A 41 12.85 -7.34 -4.63
N PHE A 42 13.58 -7.85 -3.62
CA PHE A 42 13.31 -7.66 -2.18
C PHE A 42 12.01 -8.30 -1.66
N THR A 43 11.37 -9.18 -2.45
CA THR A 43 10.15 -9.88 -2.07
C THR A 43 10.46 -11.08 -1.18
N ARG A 44 9.63 -11.26 -0.14
CA ARG A 44 9.52 -12.46 0.69
C ARG A 44 8.15 -13.07 0.40
N ILE A 45 8.14 -14.36 0.03
CA ILE A 45 6.90 -15.08 -0.22
C ILE A 45 6.37 -15.58 1.13
N TRP A 46 5.61 -14.69 1.81
CA TRP A 46 5.04 -14.91 3.12
C TRP A 46 3.57 -14.48 3.14
N ASP A 47 2.75 -15.18 3.93
CA ASP A 47 1.39 -14.73 4.21
C ASP A 47 1.40 -13.69 5.33
N VAL A 48 0.77 -12.53 5.08
CA VAL A 48 0.61 -11.50 6.12
C VAL A 48 -0.23 -11.98 7.29
N LYS A 49 -1.03 -13.04 7.14
CA LYS A 49 -1.81 -13.61 8.25
C LYS A 49 -0.94 -14.39 9.25
N ASP A 50 0.21 -14.87 8.80
CA ASP A 50 1.18 -15.60 9.63
C ASP A 50 2.26 -14.66 10.19
N TRP A 51 1.95 -13.37 10.31
CA TRP A 51 2.91 -12.32 10.65
C TRP A 51 3.64 -12.53 11.99
N ILE A 52 3.02 -13.20 12.94
CA ILE A 52 3.63 -13.52 14.24
C ILE A 52 4.88 -14.37 14.08
N ASP A 53 4.93 -15.22 13.05
CA ASP A 53 6.03 -16.16 12.85
C ASP A 53 7.30 -15.51 12.28
N TRP A 54 7.18 -14.33 11.67
CA TRP A 54 8.31 -13.69 10.95
C TRP A 54 8.57 -12.23 11.32
N ILE A 55 7.72 -11.61 12.13
CA ILE A 55 7.78 -10.16 12.34
C ILE A 55 9.04 -9.71 13.08
N ASP A 56 9.55 -10.51 14.02
CA ASP A 56 10.72 -10.20 14.82
C ASP A 56 12.05 -10.44 14.08
N ASP A 57 12.02 -11.15 12.94
CA ASP A 57 13.19 -11.41 12.10
C ASP A 57 13.54 -10.23 11.19
N LEU A 58 12.67 -9.22 11.12
CA LEU A 58 12.81 -8.10 10.22
C LEU A 58 13.30 -6.83 10.94
N PRO A 59 14.12 -5.99 10.28
CA PRO A 59 14.50 -4.70 10.84
C PRO A 59 13.25 -3.81 10.99
N HIS A 60 13.14 -3.13 12.14
CA HIS A 60 12.03 -2.23 12.43
C HIS A 60 11.88 -1.16 11.34
N PRO A 61 10.68 -1.00 10.75
CA PRO A 61 10.44 -0.07 9.65
C PRO A 61 10.23 1.37 10.13
N ASP A 62 10.71 2.32 9.33
CA ASP A 62 10.36 3.74 9.44
C ASP A 62 9.00 4.03 8.78
N LEU A 63 8.65 3.20 7.78
CA LEU A 63 7.40 3.29 7.02
C LEU A 63 6.86 1.88 6.77
N ILE A 64 5.54 1.72 6.95
CA ILE A 64 4.80 0.57 6.41
C ILE A 64 3.83 1.09 5.35
N VAL A 65 3.82 0.47 4.17
CA VAL A 65 2.76 0.62 3.17
C VAL A 65 2.03 -0.71 3.03
N ALA A 66 0.71 -0.67 2.85
CA ALA A 66 -0.11 -1.87 2.72
C ALA A 66 -1.21 -1.66 1.69
N SER A 67 -1.32 -2.57 0.72
CA SER A 67 -2.38 -2.59 -0.29
C SER A 67 -3.01 -3.98 -0.37
N PRO A 68 -3.81 -4.38 0.64
CA PRO A 68 -4.45 -5.69 0.61
C PRO A 68 -5.38 -5.82 -0.59
N PRO A 69 -5.61 -7.05 -1.11
CA PRO A 69 -6.40 -7.30 -2.29
C PRO A 69 -7.76 -6.59 -2.26
N CYS A 70 -8.07 -5.87 -3.34
CA CYS A 70 -9.31 -5.12 -3.48
C CYS A 70 -10.45 -5.92 -4.12
N THR A 71 -10.24 -7.19 -4.48
CA THR A 71 -11.21 -8.06 -5.17
C THR A 71 -12.52 -8.19 -4.42
N GLU A 72 -12.46 -8.25 -3.08
CA GLU A 72 -13.64 -8.32 -2.22
C GLU A 72 -14.48 -7.03 -2.27
N PHE A 73 -13.86 -5.88 -2.51
CA PHE A 73 -14.48 -4.55 -2.45
C PHE A 73 -14.78 -3.97 -3.83
N SER A 74 -14.29 -4.62 -4.90
CA SER A 74 -14.46 -4.12 -6.26
C SER A 74 -15.92 -4.19 -6.69
N CYS A 75 -16.45 -3.08 -7.20
CA CYS A 75 -17.78 -3.02 -7.79
C CYS A 75 -17.86 -3.74 -9.16
N ALA A 76 -16.76 -4.32 -9.64
CA ALA A 76 -16.72 -5.01 -10.92
C ALA A 76 -17.49 -6.34 -10.93
N ASP A 77 -17.71 -6.94 -9.76
CA ASP A 77 -18.52 -8.15 -9.66
C ASP A 77 -19.99 -7.81 -9.42
N TRP A 78 -20.75 -7.69 -10.51
CA TRP A 78 -22.20 -7.45 -10.52
C TRP A 78 -23.04 -8.58 -9.89
N ARG A 79 -22.42 -9.77 -9.62
CA ARG A 79 -23.08 -10.95 -9.04
C ARG A 79 -23.21 -10.85 -7.52
N LYS A 80 -22.46 -9.95 -6.88
CA LYS A 80 -22.52 -9.77 -5.43
C LYS A 80 -23.79 -9.02 -5.04
N ASP A 81 -24.68 -9.67 -4.31
CA ASP A 81 -25.80 -8.99 -3.67
C ASP A 81 -25.26 -8.07 -2.57
N ARG A 82 -25.30 -6.77 -2.84
CA ARG A 82 -24.74 -5.74 -1.95
C ARG A 82 -25.43 -5.66 -0.57
N ASN A 83 -26.62 -6.25 -0.44
CA ASN A 83 -27.38 -6.21 0.82
C ASN A 83 -26.97 -7.33 1.78
N THR A 84 -26.43 -8.43 1.23
CA THR A 84 -26.06 -9.62 2.03
C THR A 84 -24.57 -9.95 1.96
N PHE A 85 -23.80 -9.26 1.10
CA PHE A 85 -22.39 -9.53 0.92
C PHE A 85 -21.55 -8.97 2.06
N GLU A 86 -20.87 -9.86 2.77
CA GLU A 86 -19.82 -9.51 3.73
C GLU A 86 -18.45 -9.89 3.14
N PRO A 87 -17.54 -8.90 2.93
CA PRO A 87 -16.21 -9.17 2.42
C PRO A 87 -15.35 -9.90 3.44
N ASP A 88 -14.46 -10.76 2.98
CA ASP A 88 -13.39 -11.29 3.84
C ASP A 88 -12.42 -10.17 4.22
N MET A 89 -12.38 -9.88 5.51
CA MET A 89 -11.54 -8.84 6.10
C MET A 89 -10.25 -9.39 6.72
N SER A 90 -9.95 -10.68 6.57
CA SER A 90 -8.82 -11.33 7.26
C SER A 90 -7.47 -10.70 6.91
N ILE A 91 -7.19 -10.46 5.62
CA ILE A 91 -5.95 -9.83 5.16
C ILE A 91 -5.88 -8.36 5.59
N VAL A 92 -7.01 -7.63 5.50
CA VAL A 92 -7.10 -6.24 5.97
C VAL A 92 -6.76 -6.15 7.45
N LYS A 93 -7.34 -7.03 8.28
CA LYS A 93 -7.08 -7.07 9.71
C LYS A 93 -5.62 -7.42 10.01
N ALA A 94 -5.07 -8.45 9.36
CA ALA A 94 -3.66 -8.83 9.54
C ALA A 94 -2.70 -7.67 9.24
N CYS A 95 -2.91 -6.93 8.14
CA CYS A 95 -2.09 -5.74 7.85
C CYS A 95 -2.23 -4.65 8.92
N LEU A 96 -3.44 -4.45 9.45
CA LEU A 96 -3.66 -3.46 10.52
C LEU A 96 -3.06 -3.92 11.85
N ASP A 97 -3.13 -5.21 12.18
CA ASP A 97 -2.53 -5.80 13.38
C ASP A 97 -0.99 -5.65 13.34
N ILE A 98 -0.36 -5.89 12.18
CA ILE A 98 1.07 -5.63 11.97
C ILE A 98 1.41 -4.16 12.24
N ILE A 99 0.63 -3.22 11.68
CA ILE A 99 0.85 -1.78 11.87
C ILE A 99 0.68 -1.40 13.34
N ASP A 100 -0.32 -1.94 14.04
CA ASP A 100 -0.56 -1.66 15.46
C ASP A 100 0.51 -2.27 16.36
N TYR A 101 1.02 -3.45 16.02
CA TYR A 101 2.10 -4.10 16.77
C TYR A 101 3.44 -3.35 16.62
N ILE A 102 3.82 -3.02 15.38
CA ILE A 102 5.09 -2.36 15.05
C ILE A 102 5.09 -0.88 15.45
N LYS A 103 3.96 -0.18 15.32
CA LYS A 103 3.80 1.26 15.57
C LYS A 103 4.84 2.11 14.82
N PRO A 104 4.96 1.95 13.50
CA PRO A 104 5.93 2.72 12.72
C PRO A 104 5.60 4.22 12.79
N LYS A 105 6.62 5.08 12.61
CA LYS A 105 6.39 6.52 12.54
C LYS A 105 5.42 6.89 11.41
N TRP A 106 5.57 6.24 10.25
CA TRP A 106 4.74 6.48 9.07
C TRP A 106 4.06 5.19 8.62
N TRP A 107 2.82 5.29 8.22
CA TRP A 107 2.14 4.18 7.56
C TRP A 107 1.05 4.67 6.61
N VAL A 108 0.89 3.95 5.52
CA VAL A 108 -0.14 4.15 4.50
C VAL A 108 -0.86 2.84 4.26
N PHE A 109 -2.16 2.85 4.42
CA PHE A 109 -3.03 1.76 4.05
C PHE A 109 -3.85 2.18 2.84
N GLU A 110 -3.83 1.43 1.77
CA GLU A 110 -4.49 1.78 0.52
C GLU A 110 -5.57 0.75 0.17
N ASN A 111 -6.68 1.23 -0.36
CA ASN A 111 -7.66 0.37 -1.03
C ASN A 111 -8.59 1.20 -1.94
N VAL A 112 -9.49 0.51 -2.64
CA VAL A 112 -10.49 1.14 -3.53
C VAL A 112 -11.64 1.77 -2.76
N LYS A 113 -12.43 2.62 -3.43
CA LYS A 113 -13.61 3.28 -2.85
C LYS A 113 -14.60 2.30 -2.22
N GLY A 114 -14.80 1.12 -2.82
CA GLY A 114 -15.71 0.10 -2.30
C GLY A 114 -15.34 -0.44 -0.92
N ALA A 115 -14.07 -0.35 -0.52
CA ALA A 115 -13.59 -0.76 0.79
C ALA A 115 -13.90 0.26 1.91
N CYS A 116 -14.19 1.53 1.56
CA CYS A 116 -14.37 2.60 2.54
C CYS A 116 -15.40 2.31 3.64
N PRO A 117 -16.58 1.72 3.38
CA PRO A 117 -17.56 1.42 4.44
C PRO A 117 -17.04 0.43 5.48
N TYR A 118 -16.19 -0.50 5.07
CA TYR A 118 -15.64 -1.56 5.90
C TYR A 118 -14.40 -1.09 6.68
N ILE A 119 -13.44 -0.50 5.99
CA ILE A 119 -12.20 0.00 6.61
C ILE A 119 -12.49 1.14 7.59
N ARG A 120 -13.48 2.00 7.30
CA ARG A 120 -13.89 3.07 8.21
C ARG A 120 -14.32 2.56 9.59
N LYS A 121 -14.89 1.36 9.67
CA LYS A 121 -15.31 0.75 10.95
C LYS A 121 -14.10 0.33 11.80
N LEU A 122 -12.95 0.10 11.21
CA LEU A 122 -11.73 -0.34 11.87
C LEU A 122 -10.81 0.82 12.26
N ILE A 123 -10.55 1.73 11.33
CA ILE A 123 -9.53 2.79 11.48
C ILE A 123 -10.03 4.20 11.10
N GLY A 124 -11.35 4.39 10.98
CA GLY A 124 -11.92 5.70 10.68
C GLY A 124 -11.90 6.08 9.20
N HIS A 125 -12.05 7.38 8.94
CA HIS A 125 -12.10 7.89 7.57
C HIS A 125 -10.71 7.89 6.90
N HIS A 126 -10.70 7.73 5.56
CA HIS A 126 -9.48 7.92 4.78
C HIS A 126 -8.97 9.35 4.95
N LYS A 127 -7.65 9.48 5.00
CA LYS A 127 -6.97 10.78 5.13
C LYS A 127 -6.92 11.54 3.81
N GLN A 128 -6.72 10.80 2.70
CA GLN A 128 -6.59 11.37 1.37
C GLN A 128 -7.12 10.37 0.33
N PHE A 129 -7.58 10.88 -0.81
CA PHE A 129 -7.77 10.03 -1.98
C PHE A 129 -7.09 10.66 -3.20
N ILE A 130 -6.52 9.82 -4.07
CA ILE A 130 -5.81 10.21 -5.27
C ILE A 130 -6.32 9.34 -6.41
N GLY A 131 -7.17 9.89 -7.26
CA GLY A 131 -7.81 9.09 -8.29
C GLY A 131 -8.64 7.94 -7.71
N PRO A 132 -8.33 6.66 -8.05
CA PRO A 132 -9.03 5.50 -7.52
C PRO A 132 -8.52 5.04 -6.15
N PHE A 133 -7.39 5.57 -5.67
CA PHE A 133 -6.69 5.15 -4.47
C PHE A 133 -7.19 5.91 -3.26
N PHE A 134 -7.75 5.23 -2.27
CA PHE A 134 -8.17 5.77 -0.99
C PHE A 134 -7.12 5.40 0.04
N LEU A 135 -6.62 6.39 0.79
CA LEU A 135 -5.47 6.26 1.66
C LEU A 135 -5.83 6.57 3.10
N TRP A 136 -5.53 5.64 3.99
CA TRP A 136 -5.62 5.78 5.44
C TRP A 136 -4.21 5.81 6.03
N GLY A 137 -4.06 6.38 7.22
CA GLY A 137 -2.81 6.26 7.94
C GLY A 137 -2.22 7.54 8.48
N ASN A 138 -1.03 7.38 9.03
CA ASN A 138 -0.20 8.49 9.47
C ASN A 138 0.92 8.75 8.47
N PHE A 139 0.72 9.71 7.58
CA PHE A 139 1.69 10.11 6.54
C PHE A 139 1.49 11.57 6.17
N PRO A 140 2.52 12.29 5.70
CA PRO A 140 2.37 13.64 5.15
C PRO A 140 1.53 13.61 3.88
N SER A 141 0.76 14.67 3.61
CA SER A 141 -0.06 14.76 2.40
C SER A 141 0.77 14.56 1.14
N ILE A 142 0.27 13.71 0.25
CA ILE A 142 0.89 13.41 -1.05
C ILE A 142 0.41 14.44 -2.06
N GLU A 143 1.33 15.08 -2.79
CA GLU A 143 0.97 16.01 -3.84
C GLU A 143 0.37 15.28 -5.05
N ASP A 144 -0.84 15.66 -5.46
CA ASP A 144 -1.62 14.94 -6.47
C ASP A 144 -1.66 15.57 -7.87
N ARG A 145 -0.98 16.71 -8.08
CA ARG A 145 -1.09 17.51 -9.32
C ARG A 145 -0.82 16.72 -10.60
N ARG A 146 0.14 15.78 -10.56
CA ARG A 146 0.47 14.92 -11.69
C ARG A 146 -0.38 13.66 -11.74
N LEU A 147 -0.83 13.18 -10.59
CA LEU A 147 -1.62 11.95 -10.45
C LEU A 147 -3.07 12.10 -10.92
N ARG A 148 -3.62 13.30 -10.95
CA ARG A 148 -4.96 13.58 -11.51
C ARG A 148 -5.08 13.21 -12.99
N ARG A 149 -3.99 13.23 -13.74
CA ARG A 149 -3.95 12.82 -15.15
C ARG A 149 -4.01 11.31 -15.35
N TYR A 150 -3.66 10.53 -14.31
CA TYR A 150 -3.58 9.07 -14.39
C TYR A 150 -4.93 8.40 -14.71
N LYS A 151 -6.06 8.99 -14.30
CA LYS A 151 -7.41 8.49 -14.61
C LYS A 151 -7.75 8.47 -16.10
N LYS A 152 -7.28 9.44 -16.87
CA LYS A 152 -7.60 9.54 -18.31
C LYS A 152 -6.91 8.46 -19.14
N ASP A 153 -5.70 8.08 -18.74
CA ASP A 153 -4.92 7.10 -19.50
C ASP A 153 -5.35 5.65 -19.25
N ILE A 154 -5.87 5.34 -18.07
CA ILE A 154 -6.38 3.99 -17.74
C ILE A 154 -7.75 3.75 -18.37
N ALA A 155 -8.63 4.76 -18.36
CA ALA A 155 -9.99 4.64 -18.87
C ALA A 155 -10.11 4.70 -20.41
N GLY A 156 -9.11 5.25 -21.10
CA GLY A 156 -9.16 5.55 -22.54
C GLY A 156 -8.45 4.55 -23.46
N LYS A 157 -7.62 3.67 -22.96
CA LYS A 157 -6.90 2.70 -23.79
C LYS A 157 -7.55 1.33 -23.74
N LYS A 158 -8.45 1.07 -24.70
CA LYS A 158 -8.68 -0.27 -25.25
C LYS A 158 -7.33 -0.76 -25.80
N SER A 159 -6.51 -1.39 -24.99
CA SER A 159 -5.37 -2.11 -25.53
C SER A 159 -4.70 -2.99 -24.49
N ARG A 160 -4.36 -4.18 -24.92
CA ARG A 160 -3.62 -5.26 -24.25
C ARG A 160 -4.26 -5.77 -22.96
N GLN A 161 -4.41 -7.07 -22.91
CA GLN A 161 -4.70 -7.83 -21.70
C GLN A 161 -3.64 -7.47 -20.64
N ARG A 162 -4.00 -6.54 -19.74
CA ARG A 162 -3.22 -6.30 -18.52
C ARG A 162 -3.60 -7.38 -17.53
N THR A 163 -2.61 -7.90 -16.84
CA THR A 163 -2.85 -8.79 -15.70
C THR A 163 -3.55 -8.02 -14.58
N ALA A 164 -4.21 -8.72 -13.68
CA ALA A 164 -4.82 -8.11 -12.49
C ALA A 164 -3.79 -7.33 -11.66
N GLN A 165 -2.55 -7.85 -11.57
CA GLN A 165 -1.43 -7.22 -10.88
C GLN A 165 -1.02 -5.89 -11.52
N GLU A 166 -0.95 -5.81 -12.87
CA GLU A 166 -0.64 -4.56 -13.58
C GLU A 166 -1.72 -3.49 -13.42
N VAL A 167 -2.98 -3.92 -13.29
CA VAL A 167 -4.12 -3.00 -13.06
C VAL A 167 -4.13 -2.48 -11.63
N ALA A 168 -3.75 -3.32 -10.67
CA ALA A 168 -3.69 -2.98 -9.24
C ALA A 168 -2.40 -2.25 -8.83
N MET A 169 -1.42 -2.15 -9.73
CA MET A 169 -0.11 -1.57 -9.40
C MET A 169 -0.22 -0.09 -9.05
N ILE A 170 0.36 0.27 -7.92
CA ILE A 170 0.52 1.66 -7.52
C ILE A 170 1.48 2.37 -8.49
N PRO A 171 1.13 3.55 -9.02
CA PRO A 171 1.99 4.29 -9.92
C PRO A 171 3.29 4.73 -9.25
N PHE A 172 4.42 4.66 -9.96
CA PHE A 172 5.72 5.15 -9.50
C PHE A 172 5.65 6.58 -8.95
N GLU A 173 4.93 7.47 -9.62
CA GLU A 173 4.78 8.86 -9.19
C GLU A 173 4.18 8.95 -7.76
N MET A 174 3.28 8.04 -7.38
CA MET A 174 2.69 8.03 -6.05
C MET A 174 3.71 7.58 -4.99
N SER A 175 4.50 6.55 -5.29
CA SER A 175 5.64 6.13 -4.48
C SER A 175 6.64 7.28 -4.29
N PHE A 176 7.02 7.95 -5.37
CA PHE A 176 7.95 9.08 -5.36
C PHE A 176 7.45 10.26 -4.52
N GLN A 177 6.18 10.65 -4.68
CA GLN A 177 5.60 11.75 -3.92
C GLN A 177 5.45 11.42 -2.42
N LEU A 178 5.08 10.18 -2.10
CA LEU A 178 5.04 9.73 -0.70
C LEU A 178 6.44 9.81 -0.08
N LYS A 179 7.45 9.26 -0.74
CA LYS A 179 8.85 9.31 -0.27
C LYS A 179 9.29 10.75 -0.02
N ARG A 180 9.09 11.61 -1.01
CA ARG A 180 9.45 13.04 -0.92
C ARG A 180 8.76 13.73 0.24
N ALA A 181 7.47 13.49 0.44
CA ALA A 181 6.70 14.09 1.54
C ALA A 181 7.24 13.66 2.91
N ILE A 182 7.53 12.36 3.10
CA ILE A 182 8.10 11.80 4.32
C ILE A 182 9.49 12.40 4.61
N GLU A 183 10.35 12.50 3.61
CA GLU A 183 11.70 13.05 3.77
C GLU A 183 11.69 14.54 4.11
N THR A 184 10.80 15.29 3.49
CA THR A 184 10.60 16.72 3.78
C THR A 184 10.11 16.91 5.21
N GLN A 185 9.09 16.15 5.64
CA GLN A 185 8.56 16.23 7.00
C GLN A 185 9.63 15.81 8.03
N THR A 186 10.39 14.77 7.77
CA THR A 186 11.47 14.34 8.68
C THR A 186 12.56 15.41 8.83
N ARG A 187 12.82 16.19 7.80
CA ARG A 187 13.76 17.33 7.90
C ARG A 187 13.18 18.44 8.79
N ILE A 188 11.92 18.79 8.60
CA ILE A 188 11.23 19.81 9.42
C ILE A 188 11.24 19.40 10.90
N ASP A 189 10.88 18.15 11.22
CA ASP A 189 10.82 17.63 12.59
C ASP A 189 12.19 17.66 13.31
N ARG A 190 13.30 17.71 12.57
CA ARG A 190 14.66 17.82 13.16
C ARG A 190 15.01 19.27 13.55
N TRP A 191 14.28 20.26 13.05
CA TRP A 191 14.54 21.67 13.33
C TRP A 191 13.55 22.28 14.36
N CYS A 192 12.51 21.54 14.73
CA CYS A 192 11.55 21.87 15.78
C CYS A 192 11.86 21.13 17.08
#